data_e78f9b41b4af54f219ff8433e3283758
#
_entry.id   e78f9b41b4af54f219ff8433e3283758
#
_cell.length_a   1.000
_cell.length_b   1.000
_cell.length_c   1.000
_cell.angle_alpha   90.00
_cell.angle_beta   90.00
_cell.angle_gamma   90.00
#
_symmetry.space_group_name_H-M   'P 1'
#
loop_
_entity.id
_entity.type
_entity.pdbx_description
1 polymer ?
#
loop_
_entity_poly.entity_id
_entity_poly.type
_entity_poly.pdbx_seq_one_letter_code
_entity_poly.pdbx_strand_id
1 'polypeptide(L)'
;VCTRVVYLGTNDRNVTGRSMDWKSEIGTNLWALPRGVNRTGQAGANSAEWTSAYGSVIATGYDISTTDGVNEAGLAVNLLWLAESQYPAETADGPAVSLALWGQYVLDNFATVAEAVQALTATPLRVATAEVPGEGRMATLHLAMSDASGDSAIVEYIDGQQVIHHGRQYQVMTNSPTFDQQLAITEYWKQIGGTVMLPGTNRAADRFVRASFYIDAVPKTDDPLLAAATVFSVVRNASVPYGIATSEEPNISSTRWRTVVDHKALRYFFESALSPNTFWVELRQIDFSPGAPTLRLKLGEGEKTIYAGDASSGFERADPFPFLGVP
;
A
#
# COMPACT_ATOMS: atom_id res chain seq x y z
N VAL A 1 11.20 -3.05 -2.91
CA VAL A 1 10.86 -4.43 -2.54
C VAL A 1 9.88 -4.36 -1.38
N CYS A 2 8.72 -4.96 -1.49
CA CYS A 2 7.65 -4.86 -0.49
C CYS A 2 6.83 -6.15 -0.47
N THR A 3 6.02 -6.34 0.57
CA THR A 3 5.06 -7.46 0.66
C THR A 3 3.74 -6.93 1.18
N ARG A 4 2.63 -7.34 0.58
CA ARG A 4 1.27 -7.05 1.03
C ARG A 4 0.53 -8.37 1.20
N VAL A 5 -0.25 -8.49 2.30
CA VAL A 5 -1.13 -9.64 2.58
C VAL A 5 -2.52 -9.17 3.02
N VAL A 6 -3.53 -9.96 2.69
CA VAL A 6 -4.90 -9.79 3.21
C VAL A 6 -5.26 -11.03 4.02
N TYR A 7 -5.56 -10.83 5.28
CA TYR A 7 -6.07 -11.84 6.20
C TYR A 7 -7.60 -11.84 6.17
N LEU A 8 -8.19 -13.00 5.94
CA LEU A 8 -9.62 -13.21 5.95
C LEU A 8 -10.01 -13.94 7.24
N GLY A 9 -10.37 -13.18 8.27
CA GLY A 9 -10.77 -13.70 9.58
C GLY A 9 -12.22 -14.12 9.63
N THR A 10 -12.65 -14.58 10.80
CA THR A 10 -14.06 -14.88 11.06
C THR A 10 -14.88 -13.61 11.30
N ASN A 11 -16.19 -13.66 11.08
CA ASN A 11 -17.10 -12.53 11.28
C ASN A 11 -16.62 -11.23 10.57
N ASP A 12 -16.14 -11.37 9.34
CA ASP A 12 -15.60 -10.26 8.52
C ASP A 12 -14.47 -9.48 9.20
N ARG A 13 -13.69 -10.12 10.06
CA ARG A 13 -12.45 -9.55 10.59
C ARG A 13 -11.36 -9.62 9.52
N ASN A 14 -11.46 -8.75 8.52
CA ASN A 14 -10.52 -8.68 7.42
C ASN A 14 -9.44 -7.62 7.73
N VAL A 15 -8.19 -8.01 7.55
CA VAL A 15 -7.03 -7.21 7.96
C VAL A 15 -5.99 -7.26 6.86
N THR A 16 -5.49 -6.10 6.44
CA THR A 16 -4.45 -5.99 5.42
C THR A 16 -3.15 -5.53 6.05
N GLY A 17 -2.06 -6.23 5.79
CA GLY A 17 -0.72 -5.82 6.21
C GLY A 17 0.21 -5.62 5.03
N ARG A 18 1.19 -4.71 5.18
CA ARG A 18 2.27 -4.56 4.20
C ARG A 18 3.58 -4.17 4.88
N SER A 19 4.69 -4.55 4.23
CA SER A 19 6.02 -4.01 4.52
C SER A 19 6.44 -3.03 3.43
N MET A 20 7.07 -1.93 3.82
CA MET A 20 7.78 -1.01 2.95
C MET A 20 9.27 -1.34 3.01
N ASP A 21 9.79 -1.89 1.95
CA ASP A 21 11.20 -2.22 1.83
C ASP A 21 11.85 -1.28 0.82
N TRP A 22 12.84 -0.52 1.27
CA TRP A 22 13.54 0.44 0.44
C TRP A 22 15.02 0.56 0.85
N LYS A 23 15.87 0.90 -0.10
CA LYS A 23 17.33 0.95 0.13
C LYS A 23 17.78 2.19 0.90
N SER A 24 17.03 3.29 0.82
CA SER A 24 17.33 4.58 1.41
C SER A 24 16.19 5.05 2.32
N GLU A 25 16.37 6.13 3.03
CA GLU A 25 15.28 6.78 3.74
C GLU A 25 14.22 7.27 2.77
N ILE A 26 12.98 7.06 3.14
CA ILE A 26 11.81 7.43 2.31
C ILE A 26 11.05 8.63 2.88
N GLY A 27 11.45 9.11 4.06
CA GLY A 27 10.89 10.31 4.67
C GLY A 27 9.38 10.22 4.91
N THR A 28 8.92 9.09 5.41
CA THR A 28 7.49 8.85 5.62
C THR A 28 6.97 9.61 6.82
N ASN A 29 5.82 10.26 6.65
CA ASN A 29 4.95 10.71 7.72
C ASN A 29 3.54 10.15 7.50
N LEU A 30 2.72 10.14 8.57
CA LEU A 30 1.30 9.86 8.42
C LEU A 30 0.54 11.17 8.27
N TRP A 31 -0.42 11.16 7.35
CA TRP A 31 -1.28 12.30 7.09
C TRP A 31 -2.74 11.90 7.18
N ALA A 32 -3.56 12.78 7.73
CA ALA A 32 -5.00 12.67 7.73
C ALA A 32 -5.56 13.75 6.80
N LEU A 33 -6.21 13.32 5.73
CA LEU A 33 -6.73 14.18 4.67
C LEU A 33 -8.26 14.17 4.72
N PRO A 34 -8.92 15.35 4.85
CA PRO A 34 -10.38 15.41 4.91
C PRO A 34 -11.02 15.15 3.55
N ARG A 35 -12.32 14.85 3.54
CA ARG A 35 -13.13 14.85 2.32
C ARG A 35 -13.47 16.28 1.91
N GLY A 36 -14.00 16.43 0.69
CA GLY A 36 -14.38 17.75 0.14
C GLY A 36 -13.20 18.55 -0.42
N VAL A 37 -12.05 17.92 -0.62
CA VAL A 37 -10.87 18.56 -1.22
C VAL A 37 -10.91 18.39 -2.74
N ASN A 38 -10.81 19.49 -3.47
CA ASN A 38 -10.67 19.47 -4.92
C ASN A 38 -9.25 19.13 -5.31
N ARG A 39 -9.10 18.15 -6.19
CA ARG A 39 -7.80 17.67 -6.69
C ARG A 39 -7.79 17.56 -8.19
N THR A 40 -6.60 17.67 -8.75
CA THR A 40 -6.32 17.31 -10.15
C THR A 40 -5.31 16.16 -10.19
N GLY A 41 -5.27 15.44 -11.30
CA GLY A 41 -4.31 14.35 -11.51
C GLY A 41 -2.87 14.81 -11.65
N GLN A 42 -2.61 16.08 -11.90
CA GLN A 42 -1.29 16.69 -12.06
C GLN A 42 -0.40 15.93 -13.05
N ALA A 43 -0.95 15.56 -14.18
CA ALA A 43 -0.28 14.75 -15.21
C ALA A 43 -0.44 15.35 -16.63
N GLY A 44 -0.20 16.65 -16.73
CA GLY A 44 -0.28 17.39 -18.00
C GLY A 44 -1.71 17.55 -18.51
N ALA A 45 -1.85 17.53 -19.82
CA ALA A 45 -3.15 17.65 -20.49
C ALA A 45 -4.06 16.45 -20.12
N ASN A 46 -5.38 16.72 -20.02
CA ASN A 46 -6.41 15.75 -19.63
C ASN A 46 -6.23 15.16 -18.22
N SER A 47 -5.57 15.90 -17.33
CA SER A 47 -5.54 15.51 -15.92
C SER A 47 -6.95 15.31 -15.38
N ALA A 48 -7.15 14.20 -14.67
CA ALA A 48 -8.40 13.93 -13.98
C ALA A 48 -8.69 15.04 -12.96
N GLU A 49 -9.94 15.36 -12.75
CA GLU A 49 -10.41 16.30 -11.73
C GLU A 49 -11.43 15.60 -10.86
N TRP A 50 -11.30 15.74 -9.55
CA TRP A 50 -12.26 15.16 -8.58
C TRP A 50 -12.30 15.97 -7.29
N THR A 51 -13.37 15.75 -6.54
CA THR A 51 -13.48 16.18 -5.16
C THR A 51 -13.50 14.94 -4.27
N SER A 52 -12.66 14.89 -3.25
CA SER A 52 -12.59 13.73 -2.37
C SER A 52 -13.94 13.45 -1.70
N ALA A 53 -14.49 12.27 -1.94
CA ALA A 53 -15.74 11.81 -1.31
C ALA A 53 -15.47 11.22 0.09
N TYR A 54 -14.25 10.76 0.33
CA TYR A 54 -13.83 10.15 1.58
C TYR A 54 -12.56 10.80 2.11
N GLY A 55 -12.49 10.95 3.44
CA GLY A 55 -11.26 11.25 4.13
C GLY A 55 -10.40 10.00 4.28
N SER A 56 -9.11 10.17 4.48
CA SER A 56 -8.17 9.07 4.59
C SER A 56 -7.01 9.35 5.54
N VAL A 57 -6.44 8.28 6.09
CA VAL A 57 -5.12 8.27 6.73
C VAL A 57 -4.17 7.58 5.77
N ILE A 58 -3.06 8.23 5.47
CA ILE A 58 -2.07 7.74 4.52
C ILE A 58 -0.67 7.76 5.11
N ALA A 59 0.19 6.89 4.60
CA ALA A 59 1.63 6.98 4.75
C ALA A 59 2.22 7.45 3.42
N THR A 60 3.08 8.45 3.50
CA THR A 60 3.69 9.07 2.31
C THR A 60 5.04 8.48 1.95
N GLY A 61 5.42 8.62 0.71
CA GLY A 61 6.81 8.56 0.27
C GLY A 61 7.33 9.97 0.02
N TYR A 62 8.41 10.33 0.68
CA TYR A 62 9.09 11.64 0.56
C TYR A 62 8.18 12.86 0.82
N ASP A 63 7.05 12.68 1.48
CA ASP A 63 5.98 13.69 1.60
C ASP A 63 5.56 14.31 0.24
N ILE A 64 5.53 13.51 -0.82
CA ILE A 64 5.11 13.91 -2.17
C ILE A 64 4.17 12.90 -2.83
N SER A 65 3.94 11.74 -2.22
CA SER A 65 3.10 10.68 -2.81
C SER A 65 2.40 9.86 -1.74
N THR A 66 1.21 9.36 -2.04
CA THR A 66 0.52 8.33 -1.26
C THR A 66 1.11 6.97 -1.62
N THR A 67 1.72 6.28 -0.66
CA THR A 67 2.27 4.93 -0.84
C THR A 67 1.44 3.85 -0.19
N ASP A 68 0.65 4.23 0.80
CA ASP A 68 -0.16 3.35 1.64
C ASP A 68 -1.26 4.16 2.30
N GLY A 69 -2.38 3.55 2.61
CA GLY A 69 -3.41 4.24 3.36
C GLY A 69 -4.75 3.52 3.38
N VAL A 70 -5.66 4.08 4.16
CA VAL A 70 -7.05 3.61 4.28
C VAL A 70 -7.97 4.82 4.39
N ASN A 71 -9.13 4.74 3.73
CA ASN A 71 -10.14 5.78 3.86
C ASN A 71 -11.18 5.46 4.95
N GLU A 72 -12.01 6.44 5.26
CA GLU A 72 -13.03 6.33 6.31
C GLU A 72 -14.14 5.31 6.01
N ALA A 73 -14.24 4.82 4.78
CA ALA A 73 -15.12 3.71 4.40
C ALA A 73 -14.48 2.33 4.59
N GLY A 74 -13.18 2.26 4.86
CA GLY A 74 -12.44 1.02 5.07
C GLY A 74 -11.75 0.47 3.83
N LEU A 75 -11.71 1.20 2.71
CA LEU A 75 -10.91 0.84 1.54
C LEU A 75 -9.45 1.19 1.78
N ALA A 76 -8.57 0.21 1.64
CA ALA A 76 -7.13 0.39 1.74
C ALA A 76 -6.45 0.26 0.38
N VAL A 77 -5.36 1.00 0.20
CA VAL A 77 -4.48 0.93 -0.96
C VAL A 77 -3.04 0.69 -0.52
N ASN A 78 -2.30 -0.04 -1.34
CA ASN A 78 -0.87 -0.28 -1.14
C ASN A 78 -0.18 -0.20 -2.50
N LEU A 79 0.82 0.66 -2.62
CA LEU A 79 1.65 0.75 -3.82
C LEU A 79 2.99 0.09 -3.55
N LEU A 80 3.38 -0.84 -4.42
CA LEU A 80 4.59 -1.62 -4.32
C LEU A 80 5.38 -1.50 -5.64
N TRP A 81 6.68 -1.74 -5.58
CA TRP A 81 7.54 -1.70 -6.77
C TRP A 81 7.27 -2.90 -7.68
N LEU A 82 7.11 -2.62 -8.99
CA LEU A 82 7.07 -3.61 -10.05
C LEU A 82 7.94 -3.13 -11.22
N ALA A 83 9.08 -3.77 -11.45
CA ALA A 83 10.02 -3.34 -12.49
C ALA A 83 9.43 -3.44 -13.90
N GLU A 84 8.49 -4.34 -14.11
CA GLU A 84 7.82 -4.61 -15.38
C GLU A 84 6.72 -3.60 -15.72
N SER A 85 6.38 -2.67 -14.81
CA SER A 85 5.35 -1.66 -15.08
C SER A 85 5.72 -0.78 -16.27
N GLN A 86 4.81 -0.71 -17.24
CA GLN A 86 4.90 0.16 -18.41
C GLN A 86 3.58 0.92 -18.54
N TYR A 87 3.62 2.20 -18.21
CA TYR A 87 2.43 3.04 -18.22
C TYR A 87 2.03 3.46 -19.63
N PRO A 88 0.74 3.87 -19.84
CA PRO A 88 0.29 4.36 -21.12
C PRO A 88 1.11 5.56 -21.62
N ALA A 89 1.26 5.69 -22.95
CA ALA A 89 1.89 6.85 -23.54
C ALA A 89 1.14 8.16 -23.21
N GLU A 90 1.83 9.30 -23.22
CA GLU A 90 1.21 10.62 -22.97
C GLU A 90 0.05 10.92 -23.93
N THR A 91 0.10 10.37 -25.13
CA THR A 91 -0.94 10.52 -26.16
C THR A 91 -2.11 9.54 -26.00
N ALA A 92 -2.05 8.62 -25.04
CA ALA A 92 -3.13 7.68 -24.81
C ALA A 92 -4.38 8.38 -24.26
N ASP A 93 -5.54 7.87 -24.63
CA ASP A 93 -6.83 8.35 -24.15
C ASP A 93 -7.02 8.04 -22.66
N GLY A 94 -7.89 8.81 -22.03
CA GLY A 94 -8.30 8.62 -20.64
C GLY A 94 -7.85 9.75 -19.71
N PRO A 95 -8.49 9.84 -18.53
CA PRO A 95 -8.12 10.84 -17.53
C PRO A 95 -6.73 10.54 -16.96
N ALA A 96 -5.88 11.56 -16.92
CA ALA A 96 -4.49 11.41 -16.50
C ALA A 96 -4.34 11.63 -14.99
N VAL A 97 -3.51 10.83 -14.36
CA VAL A 97 -3.15 10.97 -12.96
C VAL A 97 -1.65 10.70 -12.77
N SER A 98 -0.97 11.55 -12.01
CA SER A 98 0.42 11.26 -11.66
C SER A 98 0.49 10.02 -10.78
N LEU A 99 1.59 9.27 -10.90
CA LEU A 99 1.82 8.07 -10.07
C LEU A 99 1.74 8.39 -8.57
N ALA A 100 2.15 9.58 -8.16
CA ALA A 100 2.09 10.06 -6.78
C ALA A 100 0.65 10.19 -6.24
N LEU A 101 -0.31 10.43 -7.13
CA LEU A 101 -1.74 10.60 -6.81
C LEU A 101 -2.58 9.35 -7.11
N TRP A 102 -2.02 8.31 -7.71
CA TRP A 102 -2.79 7.14 -8.11
C TRP A 102 -3.51 6.47 -6.93
N GLY A 103 -2.79 6.19 -5.85
CA GLY A 103 -3.40 5.64 -4.63
C GLY A 103 -4.39 6.61 -3.98
N GLN A 104 -4.08 7.91 -3.99
CA GLN A 104 -4.97 8.92 -3.43
C GLN A 104 -6.28 9.05 -4.22
N TYR A 105 -6.22 8.96 -5.56
CA TYR A 105 -7.40 8.92 -6.40
C TYR A 105 -8.36 7.81 -5.99
N VAL A 106 -7.84 6.63 -5.74
CA VAL A 106 -8.66 5.48 -5.30
C VAL A 106 -9.26 5.73 -3.91
N LEU A 107 -8.46 6.17 -2.96
CA LEU A 107 -8.93 6.46 -1.60
C LEU A 107 -10.00 7.57 -1.56
N ASP A 108 -9.84 8.58 -2.39
CA ASP A 108 -10.75 9.74 -2.43
C ASP A 108 -12.12 9.39 -3.03
N ASN A 109 -12.18 8.44 -3.98
CA ASN A 109 -13.36 8.26 -4.82
C ASN A 109 -14.20 7.03 -4.49
N PHE A 110 -13.65 6.00 -3.85
CA PHE A 110 -14.32 4.70 -3.71
C PHE A 110 -14.40 4.22 -2.26
N ALA A 111 -15.54 3.59 -1.93
CA ALA A 111 -15.75 2.94 -0.64
C ALA A 111 -15.34 1.49 -0.64
N THR A 112 -15.41 0.81 -1.81
CA THR A 112 -15.16 -0.62 -1.93
C THR A 112 -14.26 -0.95 -3.12
N VAL A 113 -13.63 -2.11 -3.06
CA VAL A 113 -12.84 -2.64 -4.19
C VAL A 113 -13.72 -2.82 -5.42
N ALA A 114 -14.93 -3.33 -5.26
CA ALA A 114 -15.85 -3.55 -6.38
C ALA A 114 -16.19 -2.24 -7.11
N GLU A 115 -16.48 -1.16 -6.39
CA GLU A 115 -16.71 0.17 -6.99
C GLU A 115 -15.49 0.66 -7.76
N ALA A 116 -14.29 0.55 -7.16
CA ALA A 116 -13.04 0.97 -7.79
C ALA A 116 -12.76 0.16 -9.07
N VAL A 117 -12.90 -1.16 -9.03
CA VAL A 117 -12.69 -2.04 -10.19
C VAL A 117 -13.69 -1.72 -11.30
N GLN A 118 -14.96 -1.51 -10.97
CA GLN A 118 -15.98 -1.15 -11.95
C GLN A 118 -15.62 0.16 -12.65
N ALA A 119 -15.26 1.19 -11.90
CA ALA A 119 -14.91 2.50 -12.45
C ALA A 119 -13.63 2.46 -13.29
N LEU A 120 -12.57 1.83 -12.79
CA LEU A 120 -11.28 1.71 -13.49
C LEU A 120 -11.38 0.83 -14.75
N THR A 121 -12.25 -0.16 -14.76
CA THR A 121 -12.51 -0.97 -15.96
C THR A 121 -13.27 -0.17 -17.02
N ALA A 122 -14.27 0.61 -16.61
CA ALA A 122 -15.06 1.43 -17.52
C ALA A 122 -14.25 2.59 -18.10
N THR A 123 -13.39 3.20 -17.28
CA THR A 123 -12.55 4.34 -17.67
C THR A 123 -11.14 4.17 -17.08
N PRO A 124 -10.25 3.45 -17.76
CA PRO A 124 -8.87 3.29 -17.32
C PRO A 124 -8.16 4.63 -17.18
N LEU A 125 -7.40 4.77 -16.11
CA LEU A 125 -6.56 5.95 -15.90
C LEU A 125 -5.31 5.91 -16.79
N ARG A 126 -4.90 7.05 -17.28
CA ARG A 126 -3.56 7.25 -17.85
C ARG A 126 -2.61 7.64 -16.70
N VAL A 127 -1.97 6.65 -16.09
CA VAL A 127 -0.99 6.91 -15.03
C VAL A 127 0.30 7.42 -15.66
N ALA A 128 0.79 8.57 -15.17
CA ALA A 128 2.05 9.17 -15.59
C ALA A 128 3.07 9.08 -14.47
N THR A 129 4.24 8.53 -14.76
CA THR A 129 5.31 8.33 -13.78
C THR A 129 6.30 9.48 -13.77
N ALA A 130 7.02 9.62 -12.66
CA ALA A 130 8.08 10.59 -12.44
C ALA A 130 9.32 9.90 -11.87
N GLU A 131 10.42 10.62 -11.87
CA GLU A 131 11.67 10.15 -11.27
C GLU A 131 11.54 10.03 -9.75
N VAL A 132 12.06 8.94 -9.21
CA VAL A 132 12.18 8.77 -7.75
C VAL A 132 13.22 9.76 -7.22
N PRO A 133 12.89 10.56 -6.18
CA PRO A 133 13.81 11.54 -5.64
C PRO A 133 15.18 10.95 -5.29
N GLY A 134 16.22 11.51 -5.89
CA GLY A 134 17.62 11.14 -5.63
C GLY A 134 18.09 9.82 -6.22
N GLU A 135 17.27 9.13 -7.05
CA GLU A 135 17.62 7.81 -7.57
C GLU A 135 17.98 7.79 -9.06
N GLY A 136 17.68 8.84 -9.83
CA GLY A 136 17.97 8.92 -11.26
C GLY A 136 17.21 7.87 -12.09
N ARG A 137 16.07 7.38 -11.60
CA ARG A 137 15.23 6.41 -12.32
C ARG A 137 13.75 6.71 -12.12
N MET A 138 12.95 6.36 -13.14
CA MET A 138 11.50 6.48 -13.07
C MET A 138 10.91 5.50 -12.06
N ALA A 139 9.88 5.93 -11.35
CA ALA A 139 9.12 5.05 -10.47
C ALA A 139 8.27 4.08 -11.28
N THR A 140 8.31 2.81 -10.90
CA THR A 140 7.49 1.75 -11.49
C THR A 140 6.79 1.00 -10.37
N LEU A 141 5.48 1.17 -10.26
CA LEU A 141 4.67 0.62 -9.18
C LEU A 141 3.47 -0.16 -9.74
N HIS A 142 2.94 -1.04 -8.92
CA HIS A 142 1.60 -1.60 -9.07
C HIS A 142 0.78 -1.34 -7.81
N LEU A 143 -0.53 -1.40 -7.93
CA LEU A 143 -1.47 -1.02 -6.89
C LEU A 143 -2.25 -2.24 -6.41
N ALA A 144 -2.34 -2.43 -5.10
CA ALA A 144 -3.31 -3.34 -4.48
C ALA A 144 -4.39 -2.55 -3.75
N MET A 145 -5.60 -3.06 -3.81
CA MET A 145 -6.77 -2.57 -3.06
C MET A 145 -7.35 -3.69 -2.23
N SER A 146 -7.88 -3.37 -1.05
CA SER A 146 -8.63 -4.29 -0.20
C SER A 146 -9.65 -3.52 0.64
N ASP A 147 -10.74 -4.17 1.05
CA ASP A 147 -11.80 -3.53 1.80
C ASP A 147 -12.36 -4.39 2.94
N ALA A 148 -13.35 -3.85 3.65
CA ALA A 148 -13.95 -4.50 4.81
C ALA A 148 -14.66 -5.82 4.48
N SER A 149 -15.08 -6.04 3.25
CA SER A 149 -15.66 -7.32 2.81
C SER A 149 -14.63 -8.42 2.60
N GLY A 150 -13.33 -8.07 2.62
CA GLY A 150 -12.23 -8.97 2.27
C GLY A 150 -12.00 -9.08 0.77
N ASP A 151 -12.68 -8.28 -0.04
CA ASP A 151 -12.42 -8.19 -1.47
C ASP A 151 -11.04 -7.58 -1.73
N SER A 152 -10.46 -7.95 -2.84
CA SER A 152 -9.10 -7.57 -3.21
C SER A 152 -8.95 -7.41 -4.71
N ALA A 153 -8.15 -6.44 -5.12
CA ALA A 153 -7.76 -6.29 -6.52
C ALA A 153 -6.29 -5.87 -6.62
N ILE A 154 -5.64 -6.36 -7.66
CA ILE A 154 -4.28 -6.00 -8.05
C ILE A 154 -4.37 -5.32 -9.42
N VAL A 155 -3.83 -4.13 -9.54
CA VAL A 155 -3.83 -3.35 -10.77
C VAL A 155 -2.38 -3.14 -11.22
N GLU A 156 -2.07 -3.65 -12.40
CA GLU A 156 -0.78 -3.51 -13.07
C GLU A 156 -0.95 -2.79 -14.40
N TYR A 157 0.12 -2.16 -14.86
CA TYR A 157 0.22 -1.64 -16.23
C TYR A 157 1.33 -2.42 -16.95
N ILE A 158 0.93 -3.23 -17.93
CA ILE A 158 1.83 -4.09 -18.71
C ILE A 158 1.67 -3.70 -20.19
N ASP A 159 2.78 -3.40 -20.84
CA ASP A 159 2.79 -2.93 -22.24
C ASP A 159 1.82 -1.75 -22.48
N GLY A 160 1.74 -0.82 -21.52
CA GLY A 160 0.86 0.34 -21.60
C GLY A 160 -0.63 0.04 -21.38
N GLN A 161 -0.98 -1.19 -21.00
CA GLN A 161 -2.35 -1.61 -20.77
C GLN A 161 -2.63 -1.89 -19.29
N GLN A 162 -3.78 -1.45 -18.80
CA GLN A 162 -4.26 -1.78 -17.47
C GLN A 162 -4.66 -3.25 -17.41
N VAL A 163 -4.13 -3.98 -16.42
CA VAL A 163 -4.47 -5.36 -16.12
C VAL A 163 -4.97 -5.41 -14.67
N ILE A 164 -6.19 -5.89 -14.45
CA ILE A 164 -6.81 -6.00 -13.12
C ILE A 164 -7.05 -7.47 -12.80
N HIS A 165 -6.51 -7.92 -11.67
CA HIS A 165 -6.87 -9.19 -11.04
C HIS A 165 -7.79 -8.87 -9.85
N HIS A 166 -9.03 -9.30 -9.92
CA HIS A 166 -10.06 -8.98 -8.92
C HIS A 166 -10.65 -10.24 -8.29
N GLY A 167 -10.64 -10.31 -6.98
CA GLY A 167 -11.26 -11.38 -6.22
C GLY A 167 -10.60 -11.58 -4.84
N ARG A 168 -11.36 -12.18 -3.92
CA ARG A 168 -10.90 -12.47 -2.54
C ARG A 168 -9.70 -13.41 -2.47
N GLN A 169 -9.47 -14.23 -3.50
CA GLN A 169 -8.33 -15.14 -3.59
C GLN A 169 -6.98 -14.42 -3.78
N TYR A 170 -6.99 -13.18 -4.25
CA TYR A 170 -5.76 -12.41 -4.50
C TYR A 170 -5.28 -11.69 -3.24
N GLN A 171 -4.86 -12.47 -2.24
CA GLN A 171 -4.51 -12.00 -0.91
C GLN A 171 -3.08 -11.49 -0.77
N VAL A 172 -2.21 -11.78 -1.72
CA VAL A 172 -0.77 -11.45 -1.62
C VAL A 172 -0.32 -10.70 -2.85
N MET A 173 0.53 -9.69 -2.65
CA MET A 173 1.26 -9.00 -3.71
C MET A 173 2.66 -8.69 -3.21
N THR A 174 3.67 -8.90 -4.04
CA THR A 174 5.05 -8.49 -3.73
C THR A 174 5.61 -7.56 -4.82
N ASN A 175 6.54 -8.02 -5.62
CA ASN A 175 7.19 -7.21 -6.66
C ASN A 175 7.28 -8.05 -7.95
N SER A 176 8.42 -7.97 -8.68
CA SER A 176 8.66 -8.78 -9.87
C SER A 176 8.63 -10.29 -9.61
N PRO A 177 8.18 -11.09 -10.55
CA PRO A 177 7.63 -10.72 -11.87
C PRO A 177 6.17 -10.24 -11.79
N THR A 178 5.52 -10.07 -12.95
CA THR A 178 4.10 -9.70 -13.04
C THR A 178 3.20 -10.64 -12.26
N PHE A 179 2.02 -10.20 -11.87
CA PHE A 179 1.17 -10.92 -10.93
C PHE A 179 0.72 -12.29 -11.45
N ASP A 180 0.41 -12.43 -12.73
CA ASP A 180 0.07 -13.70 -13.36
C ASP A 180 1.25 -14.71 -13.31
N GLN A 181 2.47 -14.23 -13.52
CA GLN A 181 3.68 -15.05 -13.37
C GLN A 181 3.91 -15.45 -11.90
N GLN A 182 3.65 -14.56 -10.95
CA GLN A 182 3.70 -14.90 -9.51
C GLN A 182 2.72 -16.02 -9.17
N LEU A 183 1.51 -15.96 -9.70
CA LEU A 183 0.52 -17.02 -9.50
C LEU A 183 1.01 -18.36 -10.04
N ALA A 184 1.63 -18.38 -11.22
CA ALA A 184 2.19 -19.60 -11.80
C ALA A 184 3.35 -20.20 -10.95
N ILE A 185 4.24 -19.35 -10.46
CA ILE A 185 5.33 -19.77 -9.55
C ILE A 185 4.75 -20.36 -8.25
N THR A 186 3.74 -19.73 -7.69
CA THR A 186 3.09 -20.19 -6.46
C THR A 186 2.45 -21.56 -6.64
N GLU A 187 1.82 -21.84 -7.79
CA GLU A 187 1.25 -23.17 -8.08
C GLU A 187 2.31 -24.28 -8.08
N TYR A 188 3.53 -24.02 -8.59
CA TYR A 188 4.64 -24.97 -8.49
C TYR A 188 4.99 -25.28 -7.02
N TRP A 189 5.10 -24.26 -6.18
CA TRP A 189 5.45 -24.43 -4.76
C TRP A 189 4.35 -25.14 -3.96
N LYS A 190 3.07 -24.93 -4.30
CA LYS A 190 1.95 -25.69 -3.70
C LYS A 190 2.09 -27.20 -3.90
N GLN A 191 2.63 -27.63 -5.04
CA GLN A 191 2.87 -29.05 -5.32
C GLN A 191 3.95 -29.66 -4.43
N ILE A 192 4.96 -28.88 -4.06
CA ILE A 192 6.00 -29.31 -3.13
C ILE A 192 5.45 -29.41 -1.70
N GLY A 193 4.53 -28.52 -1.34
CA GLY A 193 3.90 -28.46 -0.03
C GLY A 193 4.66 -27.62 0.99
N GLY A 194 4.02 -26.57 1.49
CA GLY A 194 4.61 -25.58 2.39
C GLY A 194 5.03 -26.12 3.77
N THR A 195 4.46 -27.24 4.22
CA THR A 195 4.88 -27.92 5.45
C THR A 195 6.18 -28.73 5.27
N VAL A 196 6.57 -28.99 4.04
CA VAL A 196 7.80 -29.72 3.69
C VAL A 196 8.93 -28.74 3.41
N MET A 197 8.68 -27.75 2.56
CA MET A 197 9.66 -26.74 2.18
C MET A 197 8.98 -25.45 1.69
N LEU A 198 9.56 -24.33 2.10
CA LEU A 198 9.25 -22.99 1.55
C LEU A 198 10.53 -22.31 1.09
N PRO A 199 10.51 -21.53 0.01
CA PRO A 199 11.67 -20.79 -0.44
C PRO A 199 12.03 -19.68 0.54
N GLY A 200 13.32 -19.57 0.92
CA GLY A 200 13.77 -18.75 2.05
C GLY A 200 14.48 -17.44 1.68
N THR A 201 14.64 -17.11 0.40
CA THR A 201 15.37 -15.89 0.03
C THR A 201 14.52 -14.63 0.18
N ASN A 202 15.19 -13.45 0.08
CA ASN A 202 14.51 -12.15 0.09
C ASN A 202 13.91 -11.76 -1.29
N ARG A 203 14.05 -12.61 -2.30
CA ARG A 203 13.48 -12.37 -3.63
C ARG A 203 11.95 -12.25 -3.56
N ALA A 204 11.39 -11.42 -4.42
CA ALA A 204 9.96 -11.15 -4.43
C ALA A 204 9.10 -12.41 -4.63
N ALA A 205 9.51 -13.30 -5.53
CA ALA A 205 8.80 -14.55 -5.78
C ALA A 205 8.80 -15.48 -4.55
N ASP A 206 9.92 -15.57 -3.84
CA ASP A 206 10.04 -16.39 -2.63
C ASP A 206 9.22 -15.82 -1.47
N ARG A 207 9.22 -14.48 -1.31
CA ARG A 207 8.38 -13.81 -0.31
C ARG A 207 6.88 -13.96 -0.62
N PHE A 208 6.51 -13.93 -1.90
CA PHE A 208 5.13 -14.18 -2.34
C PHE A 208 4.67 -15.58 -1.93
N VAL A 209 5.47 -16.59 -2.18
CA VAL A 209 5.16 -17.99 -1.82
C VAL A 209 5.02 -18.14 -0.31
N ARG A 210 5.98 -17.63 0.48
CA ARG A 210 5.91 -17.71 1.95
C ARG A 210 4.68 -16.97 2.50
N ALA A 211 4.45 -15.76 2.05
CA ALA A 211 3.29 -14.97 2.47
C ALA A 211 1.97 -15.66 2.12
N SER A 212 1.87 -16.24 0.93
CA SER A 212 0.68 -16.98 0.49
C SER A 212 0.42 -18.21 1.37
N PHE A 213 1.46 -18.95 1.69
CA PHE A 213 1.33 -20.11 2.58
C PHE A 213 0.91 -19.68 4.00
N TYR A 214 1.63 -18.73 4.59
CA TYR A 214 1.36 -18.34 5.98
C TYR A 214 0.04 -17.63 6.17
N ILE A 215 -0.39 -16.76 5.26
CA ILE A 215 -1.67 -16.07 5.41
C ILE A 215 -2.87 -17.04 5.34
N ASP A 216 -2.70 -18.14 4.62
CA ASP A 216 -3.70 -19.21 4.56
C ASP A 216 -3.64 -20.12 5.80
N ALA A 217 -2.43 -20.47 6.26
CA ALA A 217 -2.20 -21.42 7.34
C ALA A 217 -2.48 -20.88 8.75
N VAL A 218 -2.39 -19.57 8.98
CA VAL A 218 -2.61 -18.99 10.31
C VAL A 218 -4.06 -19.15 10.78
N PRO A 219 -4.29 -19.32 12.10
CA PRO A 219 -5.63 -19.44 12.64
C PRO A 219 -6.50 -18.24 12.31
N LYS A 220 -7.79 -18.49 12.03
CA LYS A 220 -8.77 -17.44 11.76
C LYS A 220 -9.50 -17.06 13.04
N THR A 221 -9.62 -15.77 13.28
CA THR A 221 -10.24 -15.21 14.47
C THR A 221 -11.04 -13.94 14.14
N ASP A 222 -11.95 -13.55 15.01
CA ASP A 222 -12.63 -12.26 14.99
C ASP A 222 -12.10 -11.28 16.05
N ASP A 223 -11.17 -11.73 16.90
CA ASP A 223 -10.50 -10.84 17.86
C ASP A 223 -9.62 -9.84 17.11
N PRO A 224 -9.87 -8.52 17.27
CA PRO A 224 -9.17 -7.50 16.50
C PRO A 224 -7.66 -7.41 16.79
N LEU A 225 -7.27 -7.61 18.06
CA LEU A 225 -5.85 -7.53 18.43
C LEU A 225 -5.09 -8.77 17.98
N LEU A 226 -5.69 -9.94 18.14
CA LEU A 226 -5.08 -11.19 17.70
C LEU A 226 -4.97 -11.24 16.17
N ALA A 227 -5.98 -10.76 15.43
CA ALA A 227 -5.94 -10.67 13.97
C ALA A 227 -4.82 -9.73 13.50
N ALA A 228 -4.69 -8.54 14.10
CA ALA A 228 -3.62 -7.60 13.77
C ALA A 228 -2.23 -8.19 14.08
N ALA A 229 -2.04 -8.80 15.25
CA ALA A 229 -0.80 -9.45 15.65
C ALA A 229 -0.43 -10.60 14.71
N THR A 230 -1.41 -11.39 14.28
CA THR A 230 -1.23 -12.47 13.30
C THR A 230 -0.76 -11.93 11.96
N VAL A 231 -1.36 -10.87 11.46
CA VAL A 231 -0.94 -10.24 10.20
C VAL A 231 0.47 -9.65 10.31
N PHE A 232 0.79 -8.98 11.42
CA PHE A 232 2.17 -8.55 11.67
C PHE A 232 3.18 -9.70 11.64
N SER A 233 2.84 -10.85 12.21
CA SER A 233 3.74 -12.01 12.21
C SER A 233 4.02 -12.54 10.79
N VAL A 234 3.01 -12.57 9.93
CA VAL A 234 3.15 -12.98 8.53
C VAL A 234 4.00 -11.98 7.75
N VAL A 235 3.73 -10.67 7.90
CA VAL A 235 4.49 -9.62 7.23
C VAL A 235 5.95 -9.61 7.71
N ARG A 236 6.20 -9.81 9.00
CA ARG A 236 7.57 -9.89 9.55
C ARG A 236 8.34 -11.07 8.99
N ASN A 237 7.70 -12.22 8.75
CA ASN A 237 8.34 -13.37 8.10
C ASN A 237 8.80 -13.05 6.67
N ALA A 238 8.07 -12.21 5.94
CA ALA A 238 8.43 -11.77 4.60
C ALA A 238 9.30 -10.50 4.59
N SER A 239 9.63 -9.94 5.74
CA SER A 239 10.45 -8.73 5.86
C SER A 239 11.93 -9.02 5.62
N VAL A 240 12.64 -8.00 5.16
CA VAL A 240 14.10 -8.03 4.98
C VAL A 240 14.77 -7.37 6.18
N PRO A 241 15.72 -8.03 6.86
CA PRO A 241 16.41 -7.45 8.01
C PRO A 241 16.98 -6.07 7.70
N TYR A 242 16.82 -5.14 8.66
CA TYR A 242 17.25 -3.76 8.49
C TYR A 242 18.77 -3.66 8.32
N GLY A 243 19.20 -2.85 7.36
CA GLY A 243 20.61 -2.53 7.13
C GLY A 243 21.44 -3.66 6.51
N ILE A 244 20.81 -4.79 6.14
CA ILE A 244 21.53 -5.87 5.48
C ILE A 244 22.10 -5.40 4.13
N ALA A 245 23.34 -5.68 3.90
CA ALA A 245 24.04 -5.44 2.64
C ALA A 245 25.16 -6.47 2.46
N THR A 246 25.49 -6.78 1.20
CA THR A 246 26.62 -7.62 0.84
C THR A 246 27.57 -6.83 -0.08
N SER A 247 28.77 -7.36 -0.31
CA SER A 247 29.73 -6.76 -1.25
C SER A 247 29.19 -6.70 -2.69
N GLU A 248 28.35 -7.65 -3.04
CA GLU A 248 27.76 -7.78 -4.39
C GLU A 248 26.46 -7.01 -4.54
N GLU A 249 25.74 -6.84 -3.43
CA GLU A 249 24.46 -6.15 -3.37
C GLU A 249 24.48 -5.10 -2.22
N PRO A 250 25.26 -4.02 -2.33
CA PRO A 250 25.49 -3.08 -1.24
C PRO A 250 24.25 -2.29 -0.83
N ASN A 251 23.20 -2.31 -1.65
CA ASN A 251 21.97 -1.57 -1.44
C ASN A 251 20.71 -2.46 -1.49
N ILE A 252 20.78 -3.63 -0.86
CA ILE A 252 19.58 -4.46 -0.69
C ILE A 252 18.49 -3.62 0.00
N SER A 253 17.28 -3.63 -0.57
CA SER A 253 16.13 -2.96 0.03
C SER A 253 15.72 -3.68 1.30
N SER A 254 16.02 -3.09 2.45
CA SER A 254 15.58 -3.61 3.74
C SER A 254 14.23 -3.02 4.14
N THR A 255 13.51 -3.71 5.02
CA THR A 255 12.24 -3.22 5.53
C THR A 255 12.46 -1.96 6.38
N ARG A 256 11.77 -0.88 6.01
CA ARG A 256 11.79 0.42 6.69
C ARG A 256 10.68 0.52 7.73
N TRP A 257 9.48 0.10 7.34
CA TRP A 257 8.31 0.10 8.21
C TRP A 257 7.26 -0.90 7.74
N ARG A 258 6.27 -1.15 8.59
CA ARG A 258 5.12 -2.02 8.32
C ARG A 258 3.85 -1.30 8.71
N THR A 259 2.77 -1.59 7.98
CA THR A 259 1.41 -1.16 8.30
C THR A 259 0.48 -2.35 8.41
N VAL A 260 -0.53 -2.22 9.24
CA VAL A 260 -1.64 -3.18 9.32
C VAL A 260 -2.95 -2.39 9.44
N VAL A 261 -3.91 -2.72 8.60
CA VAL A 261 -5.23 -2.09 8.57
C VAL A 261 -6.28 -3.10 9.03
N ASP A 262 -6.95 -2.83 10.14
CA ASP A 262 -8.21 -3.49 10.47
C ASP A 262 -9.34 -2.71 9.80
N HIS A 263 -9.87 -3.24 8.70
CA HIS A 263 -10.89 -2.58 7.89
C HIS A 263 -12.21 -2.37 8.64
N LYS A 264 -12.59 -3.31 9.49
CA LYS A 264 -13.84 -3.26 10.26
C LYS A 264 -13.76 -2.28 11.43
N ALA A 265 -12.64 -2.27 12.14
CA ALA A 265 -12.41 -1.35 13.24
C ALA A 265 -12.04 0.06 12.77
N LEU A 266 -11.63 0.25 11.53
CA LEU A 266 -11.03 1.47 10.99
C LEU A 266 -9.81 1.89 11.80
N ARG A 267 -8.90 0.95 12.02
CA ARG A 267 -7.68 1.14 12.78
C ARG A 267 -6.47 0.91 11.87
N TYR A 268 -5.57 1.88 11.84
CA TYR A 268 -4.36 1.87 11.05
C TYR A 268 -3.14 1.75 11.94
N PHE A 269 -2.51 0.58 11.97
CA PHE A 269 -1.29 0.32 12.73
C PHE A 269 -0.06 0.68 11.91
N PHE A 270 0.96 1.16 12.60
CA PHE A 270 2.28 1.45 12.02
C PHE A 270 3.39 0.94 12.94
N GLU A 271 4.43 0.36 12.34
CA GLU A 271 5.62 -0.12 13.03
C GLU A 271 6.86 0.27 12.21
N SER A 272 7.71 1.14 12.76
CA SER A 272 9.02 1.41 12.17
C SER A 272 9.98 0.24 12.42
N ALA A 273 10.85 -0.07 11.46
CA ALA A 273 11.93 -1.04 11.67
C ALA A 273 13.01 -0.53 12.64
N LEU A 274 13.06 0.77 12.88
CA LEU A 274 14.04 1.43 13.76
C LEU A 274 13.49 1.76 15.14
N SER A 275 12.23 1.44 15.40
CA SER A 275 11.60 1.58 16.71
C SER A 275 10.99 0.24 17.11
N PRO A 276 11.20 -0.22 18.37
CA PRO A 276 10.61 -1.49 18.82
C PRO A 276 9.11 -1.38 19.09
N ASN A 277 8.52 -0.20 19.01
CA ASN A 277 7.15 0.07 19.39
C ASN A 277 6.22 0.06 18.19
N THR A 278 5.03 -0.50 18.40
CA THR A 278 3.91 -0.41 17.47
C THR A 278 2.90 0.61 18.00
N PHE A 279 2.37 1.43 17.12
CA PHE A 279 1.27 2.35 17.44
C PHE A 279 0.16 2.22 16.40
N TRP A 280 -0.99 2.83 16.67
CA TRP A 280 -2.10 2.87 15.72
C TRP A 280 -2.83 4.20 15.75
N VAL A 281 -3.59 4.41 14.70
CA VAL A 281 -4.50 5.55 14.53
C VAL A 281 -5.92 5.02 14.44
N GLU A 282 -6.81 5.57 15.25
CA GLU A 282 -8.24 5.31 15.20
C GLU A 282 -8.88 6.31 14.24
N LEU A 283 -9.26 5.89 13.03
CA LEU A 283 -9.85 6.81 12.06
C LEU A 283 -11.11 7.49 12.59
N ARG A 284 -11.87 6.81 13.44
CA ARG A 284 -13.10 7.36 14.05
C ARG A 284 -12.85 8.54 15.01
N GLN A 285 -11.62 8.75 15.45
CA GLN A 285 -11.23 9.89 16.26
C GLN A 285 -10.78 11.10 15.43
N ILE A 286 -10.68 10.97 14.12
CA ILE A 286 -10.25 12.02 13.22
C ILE A 286 -11.47 12.67 12.57
N ASP A 287 -11.48 13.99 12.54
CA ASP A 287 -12.48 14.76 11.80
C ASP A 287 -12.11 14.83 10.32
N PHE A 288 -12.84 14.09 9.50
CA PHE A 288 -12.72 14.12 8.04
C PHE A 288 -13.78 15.00 7.35
N SER A 289 -14.56 15.79 8.09
CA SER A 289 -15.61 16.61 7.50
C SER A 289 -15.03 17.62 6.49
N PRO A 290 -15.83 18.05 5.50
CA PRO A 290 -15.41 19.10 4.57
C PRO A 290 -15.00 20.37 5.30
N GLY A 291 -13.83 20.91 4.97
CA GLY A 291 -13.26 22.07 5.65
C GLY A 291 -12.46 21.78 6.93
N ALA A 292 -12.42 20.53 7.39
CA ALA A 292 -11.51 20.12 8.44
C ALA A 292 -10.04 20.31 8.00
N PRO A 293 -9.12 20.60 8.92
CA PRO A 293 -7.71 20.79 8.57
C PRO A 293 -7.06 19.50 8.11
N THR A 294 -6.09 19.62 7.22
CA THR A 294 -5.10 18.55 7.00
C THR A 294 -4.25 18.38 8.25
N LEU A 295 -4.04 17.14 8.66
CA LEU A 295 -3.26 16.79 9.85
C LEU A 295 -2.06 15.93 9.47
N ARG A 296 -0.98 16.06 10.25
CA ARG A 296 0.23 15.25 10.10
C ARG A 296 0.67 14.67 11.45
N LEU A 297 1.03 13.40 11.44
CA LEU A 297 1.77 12.76 12.52
C LEU A 297 3.23 12.61 12.06
N LYS A 298 4.13 13.38 12.64
CA LYS A 298 5.56 13.36 12.29
C LYS A 298 6.21 12.08 12.81
N LEU A 299 6.83 11.32 11.92
CA LEU A 299 7.58 10.12 12.28
C LEU A 299 9.08 10.39 12.50
N GLY A 300 9.54 11.59 12.14
CA GLY A 300 10.93 11.99 12.29
C GLY A 300 11.86 11.39 11.24
N GLU A 301 13.12 11.75 11.30
CA GLU A 301 14.16 11.24 10.40
C GLU A 301 14.30 9.72 10.58
N GLY A 302 14.19 8.98 9.47
CA GLY A 302 14.21 7.51 9.47
C GLY A 302 13.05 6.87 10.21
N GLU A 303 11.93 7.59 10.36
CA GLU A 303 10.71 7.13 11.06
C GLU A 303 11.01 6.65 12.51
N LYS A 304 11.90 7.37 13.21
CA LYS A 304 12.40 6.98 14.55
C LYS A 304 11.62 7.56 15.73
N THR A 305 10.66 8.47 15.48
CA THR A 305 9.85 9.00 16.58
C THR A 305 9.09 7.87 17.24
N ILE A 306 9.24 7.77 18.57
CA ILE A 306 8.64 6.67 19.33
C ILE A 306 7.20 7.03 19.69
N TYR A 307 6.26 6.31 19.11
CA TYR A 307 4.87 6.26 19.50
C TYR A 307 4.53 4.83 19.95
N ALA A 308 3.64 4.68 20.92
CA ALA A 308 3.17 3.38 21.38
C ALA A 308 1.67 3.44 21.71
N GLY A 309 0.92 2.41 21.31
CA GLY A 309 -0.52 2.39 21.53
C GLY A 309 -1.28 3.34 20.61
N ASP A 310 -2.37 3.92 21.08
CA ASP A 310 -3.16 4.88 20.30
C ASP A 310 -2.44 6.22 20.21
N ALA A 311 -2.02 6.57 19.00
CA ALA A 311 -1.34 7.82 18.67
C ALA A 311 -2.25 8.84 17.97
N SER A 312 -3.56 8.61 17.92
CA SER A 312 -4.51 9.48 17.19
C SER A 312 -4.47 10.94 17.65
N SER A 313 -4.23 11.20 18.92
CA SER A 313 -4.12 12.55 19.50
C SER A 313 -2.79 13.26 19.16
N GLY A 314 -1.84 12.54 18.58
CA GLY A 314 -0.53 13.11 18.19
C GLY A 314 -0.52 13.84 16.86
N PHE A 315 -1.62 13.80 16.10
CA PHE A 315 -1.75 14.54 14.87
C PHE A 315 -1.82 16.05 15.12
N GLU A 316 -1.10 16.80 14.32
CA GLU A 316 -1.05 18.26 14.36
C GLU A 316 -1.49 18.84 13.01
N ARG A 317 -2.08 20.04 13.05
CA ARG A 317 -2.38 20.78 11.81
C ARG A 317 -1.12 21.01 11.01
N ALA A 318 -1.20 20.78 9.71
CA ALA A 318 -0.12 21.02 8.77
C ALA A 318 -0.69 21.51 7.43
N ASP A 319 0.11 22.29 6.73
CA ASP A 319 -0.22 22.61 5.34
C ASP A 319 -0.16 21.33 4.51
N PRO A 320 -1.08 21.12 3.55
CA PRO A 320 -1.03 19.98 2.66
C PRO A 320 0.31 19.89 1.94
N PHE A 321 0.91 18.70 1.91
CA PHE A 321 2.10 18.49 1.11
C PHE A 321 1.76 18.54 -0.39
N PRO A 322 2.68 19.01 -1.25
CA PRO A 322 2.47 18.99 -2.69
C PRO A 322 2.69 17.57 -3.23
N PHE A 323 1.69 17.02 -3.91
CA PHE A 323 1.90 15.78 -4.66
C PHE A 323 2.86 16.03 -5.84
N LEU A 324 3.72 15.07 -6.13
CA LEU A 324 4.63 15.15 -7.27
C LEU A 324 3.82 15.03 -8.57
N GLY A 325 3.72 16.14 -9.29
CA GLY A 325 3.09 16.18 -10.61
C GLY A 325 4.07 15.77 -11.71
N VAL A 326 3.50 15.50 -12.87
CA VAL A 326 4.21 15.27 -14.14
C VAL A 326 3.75 16.34 -15.14
N PRO A 327 4.66 17.05 -15.80
CA PRO A 327 4.34 18.13 -16.75
C PRO A 327 3.44 17.69 -17.91
#